data_e7e9544ecbba7558df3ad76409c39b81
#
_entry.id   e7e9544ecbba7558df3ad76409c39b81
#
_cell.length_a   1.000
_cell.length_b   1.000
_cell.length_c   1.000
_cell.angle_alpha   90.00
_cell.angle_beta   90.00
_cell.angle_gamma   90.00
#
_symmetry.space_group_name_H-M   'P 1'
#
loop_
_entity.id
_entity.type
_entity.pdbx_description
1 polymer ?
#
loop_
_entity_poly.entity_id
_entity_poly.type
_entity_poly.pdbx_seq_one_letter_code
_entity_poly.pdbx_strand_id
1 'polypeptide(L)'
;YYMLQGSNGTAVLSGETLNFTTLPNLQPTIGDVKVLSSSPMSVIVGYRIADDGGDEIAESGCRISRQDGAAMSDGEKETTIMQAGSMGADGFYRLRIGNLQPSTAYIVRPFAKNRNGEAVGEPLSFTTPTAVVLDEAGMLSVVIGDDIYKYTTISIAGPLNGDDLRTLRYMAGRGIDGSATNGRLADIDISGARIVAGGGVYDAARYSEDDVVGVGLFAACNNLKNIKLPMDVVRI
;
A
#
# COMPACT_ATOMS: atom_id res chain seq x y z
N TYR A 1 -20.51 -40.14 3.33
CA TYR A 1 -21.82 -40.69 3.75
C TYR A 1 -21.97 -40.48 5.25
N TYR A 2 -23.09 -39.94 5.69
CA TYR A 2 -23.46 -39.85 7.10
C TYR A 2 -24.84 -40.47 7.31
N MET A 3 -24.95 -41.26 8.33
CA MET A 3 -26.21 -41.86 8.78
C MET A 3 -26.37 -41.63 10.26
N LEU A 4 -27.48 -41.03 10.68
CA LEU A 4 -27.80 -40.84 12.08
C LEU A 4 -28.38 -42.16 12.62
N GLN A 5 -27.81 -42.67 13.68
CA GLN A 5 -28.34 -43.83 14.41
C GLN A 5 -28.67 -43.43 15.85
N GLY A 6 -29.84 -43.81 16.31
CA GLY A 6 -30.27 -43.71 17.68
C GLY A 6 -30.67 -45.06 18.21
N SER A 7 -30.33 -45.39 19.46
CA SER A 7 -30.74 -46.65 20.12
C SER A 7 -31.28 -46.35 21.52
N ASN A 8 -32.41 -46.98 21.86
CA ASN A 8 -32.97 -46.95 23.21
C ASN A 8 -32.72 -48.26 23.98
N GLY A 9 -31.80 -49.09 23.48
CA GLY A 9 -31.47 -50.41 24.07
C GLY A 9 -32.36 -51.57 23.58
N THR A 10 -33.48 -51.29 22.90
CA THR A 10 -34.43 -52.29 22.39
C THR A 10 -34.55 -52.26 20.86
N ALA A 11 -34.31 -51.14 20.25
CA ALA A 11 -34.33 -50.97 18.79
C ALA A 11 -33.27 -49.97 18.35
N VAL A 12 -32.69 -50.21 17.17
CA VAL A 12 -31.81 -49.24 16.46
C VAL A 12 -32.64 -48.61 15.35
N LEU A 13 -32.78 -47.29 15.41
CA LEU A 13 -33.39 -46.51 14.36
C LEU A 13 -32.29 -45.90 13.51
N SER A 14 -32.33 -46.13 12.22
CA SER A 14 -31.42 -45.56 11.25
C SER A 14 -32.19 -44.48 10.45
N GLY A 15 -31.65 -43.29 10.37
CA GLY A 15 -32.17 -42.23 9.48
C GLY A 15 -31.82 -42.51 8.03
N GLU A 16 -32.27 -41.63 7.15
CA GLU A 16 -31.88 -41.67 5.75
C GLU A 16 -30.39 -41.38 5.57
N THR A 17 -29.80 -42.07 4.59
CA THR A 17 -28.40 -41.83 4.23
C THR A 17 -28.33 -40.54 3.41
N LEU A 18 -27.62 -39.53 3.89
CA LEU A 18 -27.32 -38.32 3.17
C LEU A 18 -26.02 -38.48 2.40
N ASN A 19 -26.06 -38.24 1.11
CA ASN A 19 -24.89 -38.17 0.24
C ASN A 19 -24.54 -36.72 -0.02
N PHE A 20 -23.28 -36.38 0.08
CA PHE A 20 -22.75 -35.12 -0.39
C PHE A 20 -21.45 -35.38 -1.14
N THR A 21 -21.19 -34.51 -2.12
CA THR A 21 -19.92 -34.50 -2.84
C THR A 21 -19.19 -33.24 -2.47
N THR A 22 -17.95 -33.36 -1.99
CA THR A 22 -17.09 -32.18 -1.81
C THR A 22 -16.69 -31.63 -3.15
N LEU A 23 -16.68 -30.32 -3.27
CA LEU A 23 -16.11 -29.69 -4.45
C LEU A 23 -14.60 -30.04 -4.51
N PRO A 24 -14.05 -30.23 -5.73
CA PRO A 24 -12.62 -30.44 -5.88
C PRO A 24 -11.87 -29.17 -5.43
N ASN A 25 -10.78 -29.36 -4.68
CA ASN A 25 -9.86 -28.26 -4.41
C ASN A 25 -9.10 -27.92 -5.69
N LEU A 26 -9.07 -26.64 -6.03
CA LEU A 26 -8.46 -26.09 -7.24
C LEU A 26 -7.30 -25.17 -6.85
N GLN A 27 -6.50 -24.77 -7.83
CA GLN A 27 -5.58 -23.66 -7.66
C GLN A 27 -6.35 -22.35 -7.44
N PRO A 28 -5.76 -21.33 -6.78
CA PRO A 28 -6.41 -20.05 -6.56
C PRO A 28 -6.77 -19.35 -7.87
N THR A 29 -7.59 -18.33 -7.80
CA THR A 29 -7.79 -17.37 -8.90
C THR A 29 -7.46 -15.97 -8.44
N ILE A 30 -6.73 -15.22 -9.29
CA ILE A 30 -6.40 -13.82 -9.05
C ILE A 30 -7.46 -12.95 -9.72
N GLY A 31 -7.98 -11.99 -8.98
CA GLY A 31 -8.91 -10.98 -9.48
C GLY A 31 -8.21 -9.71 -9.92
N ASP A 32 -8.81 -8.56 -9.60
CA ASP A 32 -8.32 -7.25 -9.99
C ASP A 32 -6.94 -6.94 -9.42
N VAL A 33 -6.13 -6.23 -10.21
CA VAL A 33 -4.87 -5.62 -9.79
C VAL A 33 -4.84 -4.14 -10.18
N LYS A 34 -4.37 -3.27 -9.28
CA LYS A 34 -4.30 -1.81 -9.53
C LYS A 34 -3.14 -1.16 -8.79
N VAL A 35 -2.65 -0.03 -9.30
CA VAL A 35 -1.78 0.88 -8.55
C VAL A 35 -2.65 1.71 -7.63
N LEU A 36 -2.34 1.73 -6.33
CA LEU A 36 -3.04 2.52 -5.32
C LEU A 36 -2.34 3.84 -5.03
N SER A 37 -1.00 3.81 -4.96
CA SER A 37 -0.19 5.01 -4.79
C SER A 37 1.20 4.77 -5.37
N SER A 38 1.89 5.83 -5.75
CA SER A 38 3.22 5.72 -6.32
C SER A 38 4.14 6.87 -5.92
N SER A 39 5.42 6.56 -5.86
CA SER A 39 6.50 7.53 -5.67
C SER A 39 7.58 7.29 -6.72
N PRO A 40 8.58 8.17 -6.83
CA PRO A 40 9.72 7.94 -7.71
C PRO A 40 10.45 6.62 -7.46
N MET A 41 10.43 6.11 -6.23
CA MET A 41 11.22 4.94 -5.83
C MET A 41 10.37 3.77 -5.31
N SER A 42 9.04 3.90 -5.27
CA SER A 42 8.16 2.83 -4.79
C SER A 42 6.76 2.92 -5.36
N VAL A 43 6.03 1.81 -5.27
CA VAL A 43 4.61 1.72 -5.64
C VAL A 43 3.87 0.90 -4.59
N ILE A 44 2.62 1.23 -4.34
CA ILE A 44 1.68 0.36 -3.61
C ILE A 44 0.76 -0.26 -4.64
N VAL A 45 0.82 -1.58 -4.74
CA VAL A 45 -0.05 -2.38 -5.60
C VAL A 45 -1.15 -3.00 -4.75
N GLY A 46 -2.39 -2.80 -5.17
CA GLY A 46 -3.54 -3.53 -4.64
C GLY A 46 -3.86 -4.69 -5.57
N TYR A 47 -4.02 -5.89 -5.03
CA TYR A 47 -4.50 -7.05 -5.78
C TYR A 47 -5.52 -7.85 -4.96
N ARG A 48 -6.33 -8.63 -5.64
CA ARG A 48 -7.38 -9.44 -5.01
C ARG A 48 -7.19 -10.90 -5.35
N ILE A 49 -7.33 -11.78 -4.36
CA ILE A 49 -7.52 -13.21 -4.58
C ILE A 49 -9.03 -13.40 -4.65
N ALA A 50 -9.52 -13.75 -5.84
CA ALA A 50 -10.96 -13.87 -6.10
C ALA A 50 -11.54 -15.16 -5.54
N ASP A 51 -10.73 -16.23 -5.54
CA ASP A 51 -11.10 -17.55 -5.01
C ASP A 51 -9.82 -18.24 -4.52
N ASP A 52 -9.84 -18.86 -3.34
CA ASP A 52 -8.74 -19.63 -2.78
C ASP A 52 -8.65 -21.06 -3.33
N GLY A 53 -9.65 -21.46 -4.15
CA GLY A 53 -9.74 -22.80 -4.71
C GLY A 53 -10.23 -23.84 -3.71
N GLY A 54 -10.84 -23.41 -2.60
CA GLY A 54 -11.32 -24.31 -1.53
C GLY A 54 -10.19 -24.81 -0.61
N ASP A 55 -9.03 -24.15 -0.61
CA ASP A 55 -7.87 -24.49 0.18
C ASP A 55 -7.10 -23.26 0.65
N GLU A 56 -6.40 -23.33 1.77
CA GLU A 56 -5.66 -22.21 2.35
C GLU A 56 -4.57 -21.69 1.40
N ILE A 57 -4.47 -20.37 1.26
CA ILE A 57 -3.39 -19.72 0.51
C ILE A 57 -2.10 -19.80 1.33
N ALA A 58 -1.14 -20.59 0.84
CA ALA A 58 0.16 -20.77 1.46
C ALA A 58 1.10 -19.59 1.18
N GLU A 59 1.06 -19.06 -0.03
CA GLU A 59 1.92 -17.96 -0.47
C GLU A 59 1.13 -17.01 -1.39
N SER A 60 1.38 -15.72 -1.27
CA SER A 60 0.89 -14.72 -2.24
C SER A 60 1.83 -13.52 -2.29
N GLY A 61 1.72 -12.73 -3.35
CA GLY A 61 2.55 -11.55 -3.55
C GLY A 61 2.50 -11.04 -4.98
N CYS A 62 3.55 -10.33 -5.37
CA CYS A 62 3.72 -9.83 -6.73
C CYS A 62 5.13 -10.13 -7.25
N ARG A 63 5.23 -10.43 -8.54
CA ARG A 63 6.48 -10.41 -9.29
C ARG A 63 6.56 -9.12 -10.09
N ILE A 64 7.70 -8.46 -10.04
CA ILE A 64 7.92 -7.19 -10.74
C ILE A 64 9.15 -7.28 -11.61
N SER A 65 9.08 -6.71 -12.81
CA SER A 65 10.18 -6.58 -13.75
C SER A 65 10.14 -5.23 -14.46
N ARG A 66 11.27 -4.79 -14.98
CA ARG A 66 11.30 -3.62 -15.86
C ARG A 66 10.76 -3.97 -17.24
N GLN A 67 10.00 -3.06 -17.83
CA GLN A 67 9.40 -3.26 -19.15
C GLN A 67 10.46 -3.31 -20.27
N ASP A 68 11.59 -2.64 -20.09
CA ASP A 68 12.72 -2.64 -21.02
C ASP A 68 13.61 -3.91 -20.92
N GLY A 69 13.29 -4.83 -20.01
CA GLY A 69 14.03 -6.07 -19.78
C GLY A 69 15.40 -5.89 -19.11
N ALA A 70 15.71 -4.67 -18.65
CA ALA A 70 16.92 -4.43 -17.85
C ALA A 70 16.77 -5.03 -16.44
N ALA A 71 17.89 -5.24 -15.75
CA ALA A 71 17.90 -5.74 -14.40
C ALA A 71 17.24 -4.74 -13.42
N MET A 72 16.62 -5.28 -12.36
CA MET A 72 16.13 -4.53 -11.21
C MET A 72 17.32 -4.06 -10.35
N SER A 73 17.04 -3.28 -9.30
CA SER A 73 18.08 -2.76 -8.40
C SER A 73 18.85 -3.83 -7.62
N ASP A 74 18.30 -5.04 -7.50
CA ASP A 74 18.93 -6.22 -6.91
C ASP A 74 19.79 -7.04 -7.90
N GLY A 75 19.82 -6.62 -9.16
CA GLY A 75 20.56 -7.30 -10.24
C GLY A 75 19.77 -8.38 -10.97
N GLU A 76 18.57 -8.73 -10.48
CA GLU A 76 17.70 -9.72 -11.10
C GLU A 76 16.82 -9.10 -12.19
N LYS A 77 16.37 -9.91 -13.15
CA LYS A 77 15.42 -9.44 -14.18
C LYS A 77 14.00 -9.35 -13.69
N GLU A 78 13.63 -10.16 -12.72
CA GLU A 78 12.33 -10.16 -12.05
C GLU A 78 12.55 -10.38 -10.55
N THR A 79 11.93 -9.53 -9.74
CA THR A 79 11.97 -9.62 -8.28
C THR A 79 10.62 -10.07 -7.75
N THR A 80 10.60 -11.02 -6.82
CA THR A 80 9.40 -11.48 -6.13
C THR A 80 9.27 -10.80 -4.78
N ILE A 81 8.14 -10.16 -4.54
CA ILE A 81 7.79 -9.51 -3.28
C ILE A 81 6.63 -10.29 -2.65
N MET A 82 6.89 -10.87 -1.48
CA MET A 82 5.89 -11.65 -0.74
C MET A 82 4.93 -10.74 0.03
N GLN A 83 3.66 -11.15 0.10
CA GLN A 83 2.65 -10.47 0.90
C GLN A 83 2.91 -10.73 2.39
N ALA A 84 3.03 -9.64 3.17
CA ALA A 84 3.25 -9.72 4.61
C ALA A 84 2.05 -9.27 5.46
N GLY A 85 1.02 -8.67 4.85
CA GLY A 85 -0.15 -8.11 5.53
C GLY A 85 -1.44 -8.86 5.24
N SER A 86 -2.48 -8.53 5.99
CA SER A 86 -3.83 -9.05 5.78
C SER A 86 -4.56 -8.26 4.69
N MET A 87 -5.63 -8.85 4.17
CA MET A 87 -6.55 -8.21 3.24
C MET A 87 -7.27 -7.03 3.91
N GLY A 88 -7.36 -5.90 3.22
CA GLY A 88 -8.13 -4.74 3.67
C GLY A 88 -9.65 -4.99 3.63
N ALA A 89 -10.42 -4.10 4.26
CA ALA A 89 -11.89 -4.18 4.29
C ALA A 89 -12.53 -4.07 2.88
N ASP A 90 -11.83 -3.50 1.92
CA ASP A 90 -12.22 -3.40 0.50
C ASP A 90 -11.91 -4.67 -0.32
N GLY A 91 -11.37 -5.70 0.32
CA GLY A 91 -11.03 -6.97 -0.32
C GLY A 91 -9.71 -6.98 -1.09
N PHE A 92 -8.88 -5.94 -0.97
CA PHE A 92 -7.56 -5.89 -1.60
C PHE A 92 -6.44 -6.19 -0.59
N TYR A 93 -5.48 -6.99 -1.01
CA TYR A 93 -4.15 -7.02 -0.41
C TYR A 93 -3.37 -5.81 -0.90
N ARG A 94 -2.63 -5.16 -0.01
CA ARG A 94 -1.78 -4.01 -0.33
C ARG A 94 -0.32 -4.39 -0.16
N LEU A 95 0.44 -4.29 -1.24
CA LEU A 95 1.85 -4.64 -1.27
C LEU A 95 2.68 -3.43 -1.69
N ARG A 96 3.57 -2.98 -0.82
CA ARG A 96 4.56 -1.96 -1.16
C ARG A 96 5.76 -2.61 -1.85
N ILE A 97 6.11 -2.10 -3.02
CA ILE A 97 7.30 -2.47 -3.78
C ILE A 97 8.22 -1.26 -3.81
N GLY A 98 9.39 -1.37 -3.20
CA GLY A 98 10.41 -0.32 -3.11
C GLY A 98 11.61 -0.56 -4.03
N ASN A 99 12.65 0.27 -3.88
CA ASN A 99 13.90 0.22 -4.65
C ASN A 99 13.70 0.33 -6.18
N LEU A 100 12.67 1.04 -6.60
CA LEU A 100 12.39 1.35 -7.99
C LEU A 100 13.22 2.56 -8.46
N GLN A 101 13.34 2.74 -9.76
CA GLN A 101 13.99 3.91 -10.37
C GLN A 101 12.92 4.90 -10.85
N PRO A 102 13.13 6.21 -10.70
CA PRO A 102 12.21 7.23 -11.21
C PRO A 102 12.01 7.13 -12.72
N SER A 103 10.85 7.56 -13.19
CA SER A 103 10.50 7.64 -14.63
C SER A 103 10.77 6.35 -15.39
N THR A 104 10.58 5.21 -14.73
CA THR A 104 10.89 3.88 -15.28
C THR A 104 9.62 3.05 -15.38
N ALA A 105 9.42 2.41 -16.53
CA ALA A 105 8.27 1.54 -16.78
C ALA A 105 8.50 0.13 -16.21
N TYR A 106 7.51 -0.36 -15.47
CA TYR A 106 7.51 -1.68 -14.83
C TYR A 106 6.26 -2.47 -15.21
N ILE A 107 6.38 -3.79 -15.09
CA ILE A 107 5.27 -4.74 -15.17
C ILE A 107 5.20 -5.48 -13.85
N VAL A 108 4.04 -5.52 -13.23
CA VAL A 108 3.77 -6.29 -12.02
C VAL A 108 2.74 -7.37 -12.30
N ARG A 109 2.96 -8.58 -11.76
CA ARG A 109 2.06 -9.73 -11.83
C ARG A 109 1.80 -10.23 -10.43
N PRO A 110 0.56 -10.13 -9.91
CA PRO A 110 0.20 -10.75 -8.64
C PRO A 110 0.16 -12.27 -8.81
N PHE A 111 0.45 -12.98 -7.72
CA PHE A 111 0.32 -14.44 -7.67
C PHE A 111 -0.23 -14.89 -6.33
N ALA A 112 -0.84 -16.05 -6.32
CA ALA A 112 -1.21 -16.79 -5.11
C ALA A 112 -1.04 -18.28 -5.34
N LYS A 113 -0.70 -19.00 -4.27
CA LYS A 113 -0.41 -20.43 -4.29
C LYS A 113 -1.08 -21.13 -3.12
N ASN A 114 -1.74 -22.23 -3.40
CA ASN A 114 -2.20 -23.22 -2.43
C ASN A 114 -1.53 -24.58 -2.73
N ARG A 115 -1.92 -25.64 -2.03
CA ARG A 115 -1.33 -27.00 -2.27
C ARG A 115 -1.65 -27.57 -3.66
N ASN A 116 -2.67 -27.03 -4.36
CA ASN A 116 -3.12 -27.53 -5.66
C ASN A 116 -2.45 -26.83 -6.83
N GLY A 117 -1.72 -25.75 -6.56
CA GLY A 117 -0.96 -25.02 -7.60
C GLY A 117 -0.85 -23.53 -7.36
N GLU A 118 -0.22 -22.87 -8.29
CA GLU A 118 -0.02 -21.42 -8.33
C GLU A 118 -0.87 -20.83 -9.46
N ALA A 119 -1.54 -19.71 -9.14
CA ALA A 119 -2.17 -18.84 -10.12
C ALA A 119 -1.40 -17.52 -10.21
N VAL A 120 -1.26 -17.00 -11.42
CA VAL A 120 -0.68 -15.70 -11.72
C VAL A 120 -1.76 -14.85 -12.38
N GLY A 121 -1.94 -13.62 -11.87
CA GLY A 121 -2.92 -12.68 -12.41
C GLY A 121 -2.43 -11.96 -13.66
N GLU A 122 -3.34 -11.17 -14.24
CA GLU A 122 -3.03 -10.35 -15.41
C GLU A 122 -1.91 -9.35 -15.10
N PRO A 123 -1.01 -9.08 -16.06
CA PRO A 123 0.07 -8.12 -15.87
C PRO A 123 -0.48 -6.69 -15.81
N LEU A 124 -0.03 -5.93 -14.83
CA LEU A 124 -0.28 -4.49 -14.72
C LEU A 124 0.99 -3.73 -15.06
N SER A 125 0.95 -2.89 -16.10
CA SER A 125 2.04 -1.98 -16.46
C SER A 125 1.84 -0.62 -15.80
N PHE A 126 2.91 -0.05 -15.27
CA PHE A 126 2.93 1.31 -14.72
C PHE A 126 4.29 1.95 -14.93
N THR A 127 4.34 3.28 -14.83
CA THR A 127 5.60 4.04 -14.84
C THR A 127 5.73 4.78 -13.52
N THR A 128 6.88 4.65 -12.85
CA THR A 128 7.16 5.43 -11.64
C THR A 128 7.20 6.92 -11.99
N PRO A 129 6.52 7.77 -11.20
CA PRO A 129 6.47 9.19 -11.45
C PRO A 129 7.79 9.89 -11.05
N THR A 130 7.90 11.16 -11.39
CA THR A 130 8.92 12.07 -10.83
C THR A 130 8.49 12.66 -9.49
N ALA A 131 7.20 12.58 -9.15
CA ALA A 131 6.61 13.05 -7.91
C ALA A 131 5.94 11.89 -7.15
N VAL A 132 5.74 12.04 -5.85
CA VAL A 132 4.89 11.15 -5.06
C VAL A 132 3.44 11.42 -5.43
N VAL A 133 2.69 10.39 -5.79
CA VAL A 133 1.26 10.48 -6.10
C VAL A 133 0.48 9.70 -5.05
N LEU A 134 -0.45 10.39 -4.37
CA LEU A 134 -1.31 9.81 -3.34
C LEU A 134 -2.75 9.79 -3.84
N ASP A 135 -3.37 8.61 -3.87
CA ASP A 135 -4.80 8.46 -4.14
C ASP A 135 -5.65 8.70 -2.88
N GLU A 136 -5.08 8.43 -1.71
CA GLU A 136 -5.73 8.58 -0.41
C GLU A 136 -4.85 9.40 0.54
N ALA A 137 -5.48 10.28 1.33
CA ALA A 137 -4.81 11.03 2.38
C ALA A 137 -4.33 10.11 3.53
N GLY A 138 -3.19 10.42 4.13
CA GLY A 138 -2.57 9.63 5.21
C GLY A 138 -1.61 8.56 4.73
N MET A 139 -1.40 8.44 3.42
CA MET A 139 -0.60 7.36 2.83
C MET A 139 0.87 7.71 2.60
N LEU A 140 1.30 8.96 2.82
CA LEU A 140 2.66 9.39 2.50
C LEU A 140 3.74 8.54 3.19
N SER A 141 3.59 8.27 4.48
CA SER A 141 4.56 7.46 5.25
C SER A 141 4.64 6.02 4.74
N VAL A 142 3.51 5.46 4.29
CA VAL A 142 3.44 4.09 3.74
C VAL A 142 4.09 4.03 2.36
N VAL A 143 3.81 5.01 1.50
CA VAL A 143 4.38 5.09 0.13
C VAL A 143 5.89 5.29 0.19
N ILE A 144 6.38 6.20 1.04
CA ILE A 144 7.82 6.47 1.20
C ILE A 144 8.52 5.34 1.96
N GLY A 145 7.90 4.79 3.02
CA GLY A 145 8.46 3.73 3.85
C GLY A 145 9.83 4.09 4.41
N ASP A 146 10.80 3.19 4.30
CA ASP A 146 12.16 3.34 4.87
C ASP A 146 13.00 4.43 4.19
N ASP A 147 12.51 5.01 3.08
CA ASP A 147 13.20 6.08 2.37
C ASP A 147 12.94 7.47 2.98
N ILE A 148 12.20 7.56 4.09
CA ILE A 148 11.74 8.81 4.73
C ILE A 148 12.86 9.83 4.97
N TYR A 149 14.10 9.38 5.23
CA TYR A 149 15.25 10.26 5.49
C TYR A 149 16.22 10.40 4.31
N LYS A 150 15.90 9.80 3.17
CA LYS A 150 16.75 9.87 1.96
C LYS A 150 16.45 11.09 1.09
N TYR A 151 15.25 11.64 1.21
CA TYR A 151 14.82 12.79 0.40
C TYR A 151 15.46 14.10 0.89
N THR A 152 16.04 14.85 -0.04
CA THR A 152 16.41 16.25 0.13
C THR A 152 15.44 17.18 -0.58
N THR A 153 14.74 16.66 -1.58
CA THR A 153 13.69 17.35 -2.36
C THR A 153 12.54 16.39 -2.55
N ILE A 154 11.32 16.87 -2.42
CA ILE A 154 10.12 16.07 -2.69
C ILE A 154 9.07 16.89 -3.43
N SER A 155 8.41 16.26 -4.41
CA SER A 155 7.20 16.78 -5.04
C SER A 155 6.05 15.82 -4.76
N ILE A 156 4.88 16.34 -4.38
CA ILE A 156 3.71 15.53 -4.00
C ILE A 156 2.48 16.04 -4.71
N ALA A 157 1.68 15.11 -5.21
CA ALA A 157 0.34 15.35 -5.74
C ALA A 157 -0.69 14.47 -5.02
N GLY A 158 -1.94 14.94 -4.96
CA GLY A 158 -3.04 14.25 -4.30
C GLY A 158 -3.39 14.82 -2.91
N PRO A 159 -4.30 14.17 -2.16
CA PRO A 159 -4.77 14.67 -0.87
C PRO A 159 -3.74 14.46 0.24
N LEU A 160 -3.56 15.46 1.11
CA LEU A 160 -2.68 15.44 2.28
C LEU A 160 -3.47 15.75 3.54
N ASN A 161 -3.48 14.86 4.52
CA ASN A 161 -4.06 15.10 5.84
C ASN A 161 -2.98 15.29 6.93
N GLY A 162 -3.40 15.33 8.20
CA GLY A 162 -2.50 15.54 9.33
C GLY A 162 -1.37 14.49 9.45
N ASP A 163 -1.62 13.23 9.06
CA ASP A 163 -0.60 12.18 9.08
C ASP A 163 0.49 12.42 8.01
N ASP A 164 0.09 12.88 6.83
CA ASP A 164 1.02 13.22 5.76
C ASP A 164 1.83 14.45 6.10
N LEU A 165 1.18 15.50 6.63
CA LEU A 165 1.84 16.72 7.06
C LEU A 165 2.84 16.45 8.20
N ARG A 166 2.51 15.56 9.13
CA ARG A 166 3.44 15.07 10.15
C ARG A 166 4.64 14.36 9.53
N THR A 167 4.41 13.53 8.52
CA THR A 167 5.49 12.82 7.80
C THR A 167 6.44 13.81 7.14
N LEU A 168 5.93 14.85 6.48
CA LEU A 168 6.75 15.93 5.92
C LEU A 168 7.59 16.66 6.96
N ARG A 169 7.05 16.89 8.18
CA ARG A 169 7.81 17.46 9.29
C ARG A 169 8.96 16.55 9.70
N TYR A 170 8.72 15.23 9.85
CA TYR A 170 9.78 14.25 10.15
C TYR A 170 10.88 14.28 9.09
N MET A 171 10.51 14.33 7.82
CA MET A 171 11.45 14.43 6.71
C MET A 171 12.23 15.75 6.72
N ALA A 172 11.63 16.86 7.20
CA ALA A 172 12.24 18.17 7.31
C ALA A 172 13.04 18.37 8.62
N GLY A 173 13.23 17.33 9.43
CA GLY A 173 14.09 17.33 10.59
C GLY A 173 13.41 17.60 11.93
N ARG A 174 12.07 17.53 12.02
CA ARG A 174 11.35 17.86 13.26
C ARG A 174 10.22 16.89 13.58
N GLY A 175 10.22 16.30 14.77
CA GLY A 175 9.17 15.45 15.30
C GLY A 175 7.95 16.25 15.80
N ILE A 176 6.88 15.51 16.11
CA ILE A 176 5.61 16.05 16.62
C ILE A 176 5.79 16.74 17.99
N ASP A 177 6.68 16.20 18.81
CA ASP A 177 7.08 16.72 20.15
C ASP A 177 8.13 17.82 20.08
N GLY A 178 8.51 18.25 18.88
CA GLY A 178 9.58 19.20 18.65
C GLY A 178 11.01 18.60 18.73
N SER A 179 11.14 17.28 18.88
CA SER A 179 12.44 16.60 18.83
C SER A 179 13.08 16.70 17.43
N ALA A 180 14.42 16.59 17.37
CA ALA A 180 15.11 16.51 16.09
C ALA A 180 14.94 15.11 15.49
N THR A 181 14.81 15.04 14.16
CA THR A 181 14.85 13.79 13.40
C THR A 181 16.03 13.78 12.42
N ASN A 182 16.29 12.62 11.80
CA ASN A 182 17.33 12.49 10.78
C ASN A 182 16.90 13.06 9.40
N GLY A 183 15.77 13.74 9.34
CA GLY A 183 15.24 14.33 8.11
C GLY A 183 16.18 15.40 7.54
N ARG A 184 16.33 15.39 6.21
CA ARG A 184 17.20 16.31 5.46
C ARG A 184 16.47 17.04 4.35
N LEU A 185 15.13 17.00 4.37
CA LEU A 185 14.30 17.61 3.35
C LEU A 185 14.47 19.13 3.37
N ALA A 186 14.91 19.69 2.25
CA ALA A 186 15.19 21.11 2.07
C ALA A 186 14.17 21.78 1.13
N ASP A 187 13.66 21.06 0.15
CA ASP A 187 12.75 21.59 -0.86
C ASP A 187 11.48 20.74 -0.92
N ILE A 188 10.33 21.40 -0.72
CA ILE A 188 9.00 20.78 -0.76
C ILE A 188 8.18 21.44 -1.87
N ASP A 189 7.67 20.65 -2.80
CA ASP A 189 6.69 21.08 -3.78
C ASP A 189 5.38 20.29 -3.57
N ILE A 190 4.39 20.93 -2.96
CA ILE A 190 3.04 20.40 -2.77
C ILE A 190 2.01 21.19 -3.60
N SER A 191 2.47 21.87 -4.66
CA SER A 191 1.58 22.66 -5.53
C SER A 191 0.55 21.79 -6.28
N GLY A 192 0.85 20.52 -6.48
CA GLY A 192 -0.07 19.52 -7.05
C GLY A 192 -0.92 18.78 -6.01
N ALA A 193 -0.76 19.09 -4.74
CA ALA A 193 -1.50 18.46 -3.65
C ALA A 193 -2.70 19.32 -3.21
N ARG A 194 -3.58 18.73 -2.43
CA ARG A 194 -4.65 19.42 -1.70
C ARG A 194 -4.59 19.06 -0.22
N ILE A 195 -4.60 20.03 0.67
CA ILE A 195 -4.70 19.80 2.10
C ILE A 195 -6.16 19.48 2.43
N VAL A 196 -6.40 18.38 3.15
CA VAL A 196 -7.72 17.95 3.57
C VAL A 196 -7.74 17.73 5.08
N ALA A 197 -8.90 17.96 5.69
CA ALA A 197 -9.12 17.64 7.10
C ALA A 197 -8.97 16.14 7.35
N GLY A 198 -8.57 15.75 8.56
CA GLY A 198 -8.47 14.34 8.98
C GLY A 198 -7.07 13.90 9.33
N GLY A 199 -6.91 12.59 9.58
CA GLY A 199 -5.68 12.04 10.14
C GLY A 199 -5.42 12.48 11.59
N GLY A 200 -4.23 12.18 12.10
CA GLY A 200 -3.76 12.61 13.40
C GLY A 200 -3.23 14.05 13.38
N VAL A 201 -2.73 14.49 14.54
CA VAL A 201 -2.08 15.80 14.65
C VAL A 201 -0.77 15.83 13.83
N TYR A 202 -0.50 16.95 13.17
CA TYR A 202 0.78 17.16 12.46
C TYR A 202 1.85 17.81 13.36
N ASP A 203 1.43 18.45 14.44
CA ASP A 203 2.23 19.08 15.50
C ASP A 203 1.53 18.79 16.83
N ALA A 204 2.15 19.06 17.96
CA ALA A 204 1.74 18.67 19.32
C ALA A 204 0.21 18.62 19.61
N ALA A 205 -0.58 19.50 19.01
CA ALA A 205 -2.04 19.54 19.21
C ALA A 205 -2.84 20.02 17.98
N ARG A 206 -2.21 20.14 16.80
CA ARG A 206 -2.84 20.75 15.63
C ARG A 206 -3.20 19.71 14.58
N TYR A 207 -4.42 19.80 14.07
CA TYR A 207 -4.96 18.97 13.00
C TYR A 207 -4.97 19.72 11.67
N SER A 208 -4.99 18.99 10.56
CA SER A 208 -5.22 19.57 9.24
C SER A 208 -6.67 20.04 9.10
N GLU A 209 -6.86 21.11 8.33
CA GLU A 209 -8.15 21.63 7.91
C GLU A 209 -8.16 21.74 6.38
N ASP A 210 -9.33 21.68 5.75
CA ASP A 210 -9.45 21.76 4.30
C ASP A 210 -8.88 23.06 3.76
N ASP A 211 -7.97 22.96 2.80
CA ASP A 211 -7.34 24.05 2.09
C ASP A 211 -6.62 25.09 2.99
N VAL A 212 -6.15 24.65 4.17
CA VAL A 212 -5.44 25.49 5.15
C VAL A 212 -4.02 25.00 5.39
N VAL A 213 -3.05 25.89 5.22
CA VAL A 213 -1.68 25.69 5.76
C VAL A 213 -1.70 26.06 7.22
N GLY A 214 -1.72 25.04 8.08
CA GLY A 214 -1.91 25.24 9.51
C GLY A 214 -0.75 25.98 10.18
N VAL A 215 -1.07 26.72 11.24
CA VAL A 215 -0.09 27.49 12.02
C VAL A 215 1.05 26.59 12.50
N GLY A 216 2.28 27.01 12.23
CA GLY A 216 3.48 26.29 12.68
C GLY A 216 3.75 24.98 11.96
N LEU A 217 3.10 24.69 10.82
CA LEU A 217 3.25 23.43 10.09
C LEU A 217 4.73 23.05 9.88
N PHE A 218 5.58 24.01 9.54
CA PHE A 218 7.01 23.79 9.39
C PHE A 218 7.86 24.57 10.42
N ALA A 219 7.29 24.93 11.56
CA ALA A 219 8.01 25.58 12.62
C ALA A 219 9.21 24.75 13.07
N ALA A 220 10.36 25.40 13.21
CA ALA A 220 11.64 24.78 13.58
C ALA A 220 12.15 23.66 12.65
N CYS A 221 11.61 23.52 11.44
CA CYS A 221 12.15 22.66 10.39
C CYS A 221 13.36 23.37 9.72
N ASN A 222 14.48 23.43 10.42
CA ASN A 222 15.65 24.26 10.04
C ASN A 222 16.35 23.81 8.75
N ASN A 223 16.08 22.59 8.27
CA ASN A 223 16.59 22.10 6.99
C ASN A 223 15.81 22.63 5.81
N LEU A 224 14.55 23.04 6.02
CA LEU A 224 13.67 23.50 4.95
C LEU A 224 14.11 24.87 4.44
N LYS A 225 14.26 24.98 3.13
CA LYS A 225 14.68 26.20 2.42
C LYS A 225 13.58 26.77 1.53
N ASN A 226 12.90 25.89 0.82
CA ASN A 226 11.88 26.26 -0.14
C ASN A 226 10.64 25.40 0.04
N ILE A 227 9.47 26.05 -0.12
CA ILE A 227 8.19 25.36 -0.17
C ILE A 227 7.31 25.99 -1.26
N LYS A 228 6.72 25.15 -2.11
CA LYS A 228 5.62 25.55 -2.99
C LYS A 228 4.34 24.95 -2.44
N LEU A 229 3.38 25.82 -2.15
CA LEU A 229 2.10 25.48 -1.55
C LEU A 229 1.05 25.14 -2.63
N PRO A 230 -0.04 24.44 -2.27
CA PRO A 230 -1.18 24.25 -3.15
C PRO A 230 -1.78 25.59 -3.59
N MET A 231 -2.34 25.61 -4.80
CA MET A 231 -2.95 26.83 -5.34
C MET A 231 -4.27 27.18 -4.67
N ASP A 232 -4.96 26.19 -4.10
CA ASP A 232 -6.30 26.32 -3.50
C ASP A 232 -6.25 26.70 -2.01
N VAL A 233 -5.08 27.05 -1.47
CA VAL A 233 -4.93 27.45 -0.06
C VAL A 233 -5.69 28.73 0.21
N VAL A 234 -6.65 28.69 1.14
CA VAL A 234 -7.49 29.82 1.53
C VAL A 234 -6.98 30.55 2.77
N ARG A 235 -6.10 29.94 3.55
CA ARG A 235 -5.49 30.51 4.76
C ARG A 235 -4.09 29.94 5.04
N ILE A 236 -3.19 30.81 5.52
CA ILE A 236 -1.86 30.46 6.01
C ILE A 236 -1.71 30.91 7.48
#